data_ad7d8f1e469fc789e6c099d2ba7479ae
#
_entry.id   ad7d8f1e469fc789e6c099d2ba7479ae
#
_cell.length_a   1.000
_cell.length_b   1.000
_cell.length_c   1.000
_cell.angle_alpha   90.00
_cell.angle_beta   90.00
_cell.angle_gamma   90.00
#
_symmetry.space_group_name_H-M   'P 1'
#
loop_
_entity.id
_entity.type
_entity.pdbx_description
1 polymer ?
#
loop_
_entity_poly.entity_id
_entity_poly.type
_entity_poly.pdbx_seq_one_letter_code
_entity_poly.pdbx_strand_id
1 'polypeptide(L)'
;MKACFKDINKFSSPKQIEVTKEFVKFLQTQLPLTKDVYITFTGNRDIKMTTGVRMPGHKIYVLAHKRLLIDIFRTIAHEWVHEFQHQKMGLKDTDKIQNIGGPEENMANTLSGIFVKKFDKENPQYSNVIYEQD
;
A
#
# COMPACT_ATOMS: atom_id res chain seq x y z
N MET A 1 -7.95 10.85 10.04
CA MET A 1 -7.44 9.49 9.82
C MET A 1 -5.94 9.44 10.11
N LYS A 2 -5.49 8.39 10.77
CA LYS A 2 -4.06 8.12 10.98
C LYS A 2 -3.66 6.85 10.24
N ALA A 3 -2.49 6.87 9.61
CA ALA A 3 -1.84 5.67 9.12
C ALA A 3 -0.77 5.26 10.13
N CYS A 4 -0.93 4.08 10.72
CA CYS A 4 -0.03 3.57 11.75
C CYS A 4 0.83 2.47 11.15
N PHE A 5 2.15 2.60 11.29
CA PHE A 5 3.10 1.64 10.74
C PHE A 5 3.63 0.70 11.82
N LYS A 6 3.73 -0.57 11.50
CA LYS A 6 4.31 -1.59 12.37
C LYS A 6 5.46 -2.28 11.64
N ASP A 7 6.59 -2.42 12.33
CA ASP A 7 7.79 -3.13 11.86
C ASP A 7 8.46 -2.54 10.61
N ILE A 8 8.09 -1.32 10.20
CA ILE A 8 8.70 -0.66 9.05
C ILE A 8 10.21 -0.48 9.23
N ASN A 9 10.66 -0.20 10.45
CA ASN A 9 12.07 0.00 10.76
C ASN A 9 12.91 -1.28 10.66
N LYS A 10 12.28 -2.44 10.62
CA LYS A 10 12.99 -3.71 10.43
C LYS A 10 13.39 -3.95 8.98
N PHE A 11 12.77 -3.25 8.04
CA PHE A 11 12.95 -3.49 6.61
C PHE A 11 13.40 -2.26 5.84
N SER A 12 13.32 -1.08 6.44
CA SER A 12 13.54 0.18 5.73
C SER A 12 14.52 1.07 6.50
N SER A 13 15.36 1.79 5.75
CA SER A 13 16.23 2.82 6.32
C SER A 13 15.42 4.03 6.77
N PRO A 14 15.99 4.93 7.61
CA PRO A 14 15.29 6.16 7.98
C PRO A 14 14.80 6.99 6.78
N LYS A 15 15.58 7.05 5.72
CA LYS A 15 15.18 7.79 4.51
C LYS A 15 14.03 7.09 3.78
N GLN A 16 14.08 5.76 3.68
CA GLN A 16 12.99 5.00 3.09
C GLN A 16 11.70 5.14 3.88
N ILE A 17 11.80 5.16 5.21
CA ILE A 17 10.64 5.39 6.09
C ILE A 17 10.03 6.76 5.83
N GLU A 18 10.86 7.80 5.75
CA GLU A 18 10.42 9.16 5.46
C GLU A 18 9.63 9.21 4.14
N VAL A 19 10.19 8.64 3.09
CA VAL A 19 9.57 8.65 1.76
C VAL A 19 8.29 7.83 1.75
N THR A 20 8.27 6.69 2.47
CA THR A 20 7.06 5.86 2.59
C THR A 20 5.93 6.63 3.27
N LYS A 21 6.24 7.37 4.32
CA LYS A 21 5.24 8.20 5.02
C LYS A 21 4.71 9.30 4.10
N GLU A 22 5.56 9.91 3.30
CA GLU A 22 5.14 10.90 2.31
C GLU A 22 4.23 10.27 1.24
N PHE A 23 4.56 9.05 0.78
CA PHE A 23 3.71 8.34 -0.17
C PHE A 23 2.32 8.06 0.41
N VAL A 24 2.24 7.62 1.66
CA VAL A 24 0.95 7.35 2.31
C VAL A 24 0.13 8.63 2.49
N LYS A 25 0.77 9.75 2.81
CA LYS A 25 0.10 11.05 2.83
C LYS A 25 -0.48 11.39 1.44
N PHE A 26 0.29 11.11 0.40
CA PHE A 26 -0.16 11.30 -0.98
C PHE A 26 -1.37 10.43 -1.29
N LEU A 27 -1.37 9.16 -0.91
CA LEU A 27 -2.52 8.27 -1.10
C LEU A 27 -3.78 8.83 -0.42
N GLN A 28 -3.63 9.41 0.76
CA GLN A 28 -4.74 10.02 1.47
C GLN A 28 -5.32 11.22 0.71
N THR A 29 -4.51 11.95 -0.05
CA THR A 29 -5.01 13.04 -0.90
C THR A 29 -5.73 12.53 -2.14
N GLN A 30 -5.36 11.36 -2.66
CA GLN A 30 -5.95 10.80 -3.87
C GLN A 30 -7.19 9.97 -3.59
N LEU A 31 -7.18 9.20 -2.51
CA LEU A 31 -8.24 8.27 -2.14
C LEU A 31 -8.43 8.32 -0.62
N PRO A 32 -9.13 9.35 -0.10
CA PRO A 32 -9.18 9.59 1.34
C PRO A 32 -9.91 8.50 2.11
N LEU A 33 -9.27 7.99 3.15
CA LEU A 33 -9.88 7.11 4.13
C LEU A 33 -10.41 7.93 5.29
N THR A 34 -11.45 7.45 5.97
CA THR A 34 -12.03 8.12 7.14
C THR A 34 -11.61 7.48 8.45
N LYS A 35 -11.36 6.16 8.44
CA LYS A 35 -10.93 5.42 9.63
C LYS A 35 -9.44 5.16 9.56
N ASP A 36 -8.80 5.06 10.72
CA ASP A 36 -7.37 4.78 10.82
C ASP A 36 -7.02 3.45 10.15
N VAL A 37 -5.85 3.40 9.53
CA VAL A 37 -5.35 2.21 8.85
C VAL A 37 -4.03 1.79 9.47
N TYR A 38 -3.84 0.48 9.60
CA TYR A 38 -2.67 -0.13 10.22
C TYR A 38 -1.88 -0.88 9.16
N ILE A 39 -0.67 -0.41 8.87
CA ILE A 39 0.18 -0.96 7.82
C ILE A 39 1.35 -1.69 8.48
N THR A 40 1.41 -3.00 8.31
CA THR A 40 2.47 -3.85 8.87
C THR A 40 3.39 -4.32 7.76
N PHE A 41 4.69 -4.08 7.92
CA PHE A 41 5.71 -4.64 7.03
C PHE A 41 6.12 -6.01 7.57
N THR A 42 6.24 -6.99 6.68
CA THR A 42 6.60 -8.35 7.05
C THR A 42 7.63 -8.93 6.08
N GLY A 43 8.48 -9.84 6.59
CA GLY A 43 9.41 -10.60 5.77
C GLY A 43 8.87 -11.95 5.35
N ASN A 44 7.72 -12.35 5.85
CA ASN A 44 7.14 -13.67 5.61
C ASN A 44 5.89 -13.58 4.77
N ARG A 45 5.87 -14.37 3.70
CA ARG A 45 4.68 -14.47 2.84
C ARG A 45 3.69 -15.45 3.48
N ASP A 46 2.51 -14.95 3.83
CA ASP A 46 1.39 -15.81 4.24
C ASP A 46 0.80 -16.48 3.01
N ILE A 47 0.16 -17.63 3.21
CA ILE A 47 -0.52 -18.36 2.13
C ILE A 47 -1.64 -17.54 1.46
N LYS A 48 -2.19 -16.54 2.15
CA LYS A 48 -3.26 -15.68 1.65
C LYS A 48 -2.77 -14.42 0.94
N MET A 49 -1.45 -14.21 0.91
CA MET A 49 -0.90 -13.04 0.24
C MET A 49 0.24 -13.43 -0.69
N THR A 50 0.33 -12.77 -1.84
CA THR A 50 1.50 -12.82 -2.72
C THR A 50 2.53 -11.78 -2.31
N THR A 51 2.15 -10.51 -2.33
CA THR A 51 3.03 -9.39 -1.92
C THR A 51 2.38 -8.51 -0.87
N GLY A 52 1.06 -8.59 -0.72
CA GLY A 52 0.32 -7.85 0.29
C GLY A 52 -1.10 -8.37 0.41
N VAL A 53 -1.77 -7.93 1.47
CA VAL A 53 -3.17 -8.28 1.70
C VAL A 53 -3.82 -7.22 2.60
N ARG A 54 -5.08 -6.91 2.31
CA ARG A 54 -5.94 -6.12 3.20
C ARG A 54 -6.78 -7.08 4.04
N MET A 55 -6.83 -6.85 5.36
CA MET A 55 -7.56 -7.71 6.30
C MET A 55 -8.58 -6.89 7.09
N PRO A 56 -9.63 -7.55 7.64
CA PRO A 56 -10.58 -6.89 8.53
C PRO A 56 -9.90 -6.19 9.70
N GLY A 57 -10.51 -5.09 10.17
CA GLY A 57 -9.93 -4.24 11.21
C GLY A 57 -9.02 -3.16 10.64
N HIS A 58 -9.19 -2.82 9.38
CA HIS A 58 -8.43 -1.76 8.69
C HIS A 58 -6.93 -2.05 8.66
N LYS A 59 -6.56 -3.30 8.40
CA LYS A 59 -5.17 -3.77 8.41
C LYS A 59 -4.68 -4.04 7.01
N ILE A 60 -3.46 -3.59 6.73
CA ILE A 60 -2.74 -3.86 5.48
C ILE A 60 -1.42 -4.52 5.84
N TYR A 61 -1.12 -5.66 5.22
CA TYR A 61 0.16 -6.34 5.36
C TYR A 61 0.93 -6.23 4.05
N VAL A 62 2.21 -5.92 4.14
CA VAL A 62 3.05 -5.67 2.98
C VAL A 62 4.33 -6.50 3.10
N LEU A 63 4.60 -7.33 2.11
CA LEU A 63 5.87 -8.05 2.02
C LEU A 63 6.97 -7.04 1.70
N ALA A 64 7.97 -6.93 2.57
CA ALA A 64 9.01 -5.92 2.44
C ALA A 64 10.42 -6.51 2.30
N HIS A 65 10.60 -7.83 2.53
CA HIS A 65 11.92 -8.47 2.48
C HIS A 65 12.43 -8.54 1.05
N LYS A 66 13.64 -8.02 0.81
CA LYS A 66 14.34 -8.07 -0.48
C LYS A 66 13.51 -7.49 -1.64
N ARG A 67 12.82 -6.38 -1.39
CA ARG A 67 12.03 -5.70 -2.43
C ARG A 67 12.45 -4.25 -2.55
N LEU A 68 12.43 -3.74 -3.77
CA LEU A 68 12.62 -2.32 -4.03
C LEU A 68 11.47 -1.51 -3.42
N LEU A 69 11.75 -0.29 -3.02
CA LEU A 69 10.73 0.58 -2.43
C LEU A 69 9.57 0.83 -3.41
N ILE A 70 9.86 0.94 -4.71
CA ILE A 70 8.82 1.11 -5.73
C ILE A 70 7.81 -0.05 -5.70
N ASP A 71 8.28 -1.28 -5.51
CA ASP A 71 7.40 -2.45 -5.47
C ASP A 71 6.60 -2.49 -4.18
N ILE A 72 7.21 -2.07 -3.07
CA ILE A 72 6.51 -1.91 -1.79
C ILE A 72 5.39 -0.85 -1.93
N PHE A 73 5.67 0.26 -2.61
CA PHE A 73 4.68 1.32 -2.84
C PHE A 73 3.51 0.83 -3.68
N ARG A 74 3.77 0.05 -4.73
CA ARG A 74 2.70 -0.55 -5.53
C ARG A 74 1.81 -1.44 -4.68
N THR A 75 2.40 -2.22 -3.80
CA THR A 75 1.66 -3.08 -2.88
C THR A 75 0.83 -2.26 -1.88
N ILE A 76 1.42 -1.24 -1.27
CA ILE A 76 0.70 -0.36 -0.35
C ILE A 76 -0.50 0.28 -1.06
N ALA A 77 -0.27 0.84 -2.25
CA ALA A 77 -1.33 1.50 -3.01
C ALA A 77 -2.45 0.53 -3.39
N HIS A 78 -2.10 -0.68 -3.82
CA HIS A 78 -3.07 -1.71 -4.18
C HIS A 78 -3.97 -2.07 -3.00
N GLU A 79 -3.39 -2.33 -1.83
CA GLU A 79 -4.16 -2.65 -0.63
C GLU A 79 -4.90 -1.44 -0.07
N TRP A 80 -4.37 -0.23 -0.26
CA TRP A 80 -5.07 1.01 0.08
C TRP A 80 -6.38 1.15 -0.70
N VAL A 81 -6.37 0.83 -1.99
CA VAL A 81 -7.58 0.85 -2.81
C VAL A 81 -8.61 -0.15 -2.25
N HIS A 82 -8.19 -1.36 -1.88
CA HIS A 82 -9.09 -2.33 -1.25
C HIS A 82 -9.64 -1.81 0.07
N GLU A 83 -8.83 -1.17 0.89
CA GLU A 83 -9.31 -0.57 2.13
C GLU A 83 -10.32 0.55 1.85
N PHE A 84 -10.09 1.37 0.84
CA PHE A 84 -11.04 2.39 0.40
C PHE A 84 -12.36 1.76 -0.04
N GLN A 85 -12.32 0.66 -0.77
CA GLN A 85 -13.52 -0.06 -1.20
C GLN A 85 -14.33 -0.51 0.02
N HIS A 86 -13.68 -0.98 1.06
CA HIS A 86 -14.35 -1.38 2.31
C HIS A 86 -14.88 -0.19 3.11
N GLN A 87 -14.13 0.89 3.23
CA GLN A 87 -14.53 2.04 4.02
C GLN A 87 -15.59 2.91 3.34
N LYS A 88 -15.50 3.07 2.01
CA LYS A 88 -16.25 4.10 1.29
C LYS A 88 -17.17 3.57 0.21
N MET A 89 -16.99 2.37 -0.27
CA MET A 89 -17.77 1.82 -1.39
C MET A 89 -18.69 0.68 -0.96
N GLY A 90 -18.80 0.41 0.33
CA GLY A 90 -19.74 -0.56 0.86
C GLY A 90 -19.33 -2.03 0.68
N LEU A 91 -18.08 -2.29 0.32
CA LEU A 91 -17.59 -3.67 0.22
C LEU A 91 -17.48 -4.26 1.63
N LYS A 92 -18.05 -5.45 1.82
CA LYS A 92 -18.08 -6.10 3.13
C LYS A 92 -16.91 -7.07 3.28
N ASP A 93 -16.46 -7.29 4.53
CA ASP A 93 -15.37 -8.22 4.82
C ASP A 93 -15.70 -9.67 4.45
N THR A 94 -16.98 -10.01 4.32
CA THR A 94 -17.43 -11.31 3.87
C THR A 94 -17.44 -11.48 2.35
N ASP A 95 -17.30 -10.37 1.61
CA ASP A 95 -17.33 -10.40 0.15
C ASP A 95 -16.02 -10.98 -0.39
N LYS A 96 -16.14 -11.85 -1.41
CA LYS A 96 -14.96 -12.40 -2.07
C LYS A 96 -14.40 -11.39 -3.05
N ILE A 97 -13.31 -10.76 -2.69
CA ILE A 97 -12.68 -9.70 -3.49
C ILE A 97 -11.70 -10.24 -4.52
N GLN A 98 -11.18 -11.44 -4.30
CA GLN A 98 -10.02 -11.94 -5.03
C GLN A 98 -10.38 -12.76 -6.27
N ASN A 99 -11.24 -12.21 -7.10
CA ASN A 99 -11.41 -12.74 -8.44
C ASN A 99 -10.45 -12.01 -9.37
N ILE A 100 -9.45 -12.72 -9.87
CA ILE A 100 -8.58 -12.21 -10.92
C ILE A 100 -9.47 -11.68 -12.05
N GLY A 101 -9.34 -10.38 -12.36
CA GLY A 101 -10.17 -9.73 -13.38
C GLY A 101 -11.52 -9.21 -12.89
N GLY A 102 -11.85 -9.29 -11.59
CA GLY A 102 -13.04 -8.67 -11.03
C GLY A 102 -12.92 -7.15 -10.96
N PRO A 103 -14.07 -6.42 -10.87
CA PRO A 103 -14.04 -4.94 -10.87
C PRO A 103 -13.20 -4.35 -9.75
N GLU A 104 -13.26 -4.90 -8.55
CA GLU A 104 -12.51 -4.42 -7.38
C GLU A 104 -11.01 -4.61 -7.57
N GLU A 105 -10.59 -5.76 -8.09
CA GLU A 105 -9.20 -6.06 -8.37
C GLU A 105 -8.66 -5.20 -9.51
N ASN A 106 -9.46 -5.02 -10.56
CA ASN A 106 -9.10 -4.17 -11.69
C ASN A 106 -8.92 -2.72 -11.25
N MET A 107 -9.79 -2.22 -10.40
CA MET A 107 -9.65 -0.87 -9.82
C MET A 107 -8.34 -0.74 -9.03
N ALA A 108 -8.03 -1.73 -8.17
CA ALA A 108 -6.81 -1.69 -7.37
C ALA A 108 -5.56 -1.74 -8.25
N ASN A 109 -5.53 -2.59 -9.26
CA ASN A 109 -4.40 -2.69 -10.18
C ASN A 109 -4.19 -1.39 -10.97
N THR A 110 -5.28 -0.82 -11.49
CA THR A 110 -5.21 0.40 -12.30
C THR A 110 -4.77 1.60 -11.45
N LEU A 111 -5.43 1.83 -10.32
CA LEU A 111 -5.15 3.00 -9.50
C LEU A 111 -3.78 2.94 -8.83
N SER A 112 -3.33 1.76 -8.39
CA SER A 112 -2.01 1.63 -7.78
C SER A 112 -0.89 2.07 -8.73
N GLY A 113 -0.98 1.67 -9.99
CA GLY A 113 -0.02 2.10 -11.01
C GLY A 113 -0.06 3.60 -11.26
N ILE A 114 -1.27 4.16 -11.35
CA ILE A 114 -1.46 5.61 -11.56
C ILE A 114 -0.88 6.40 -10.38
N PHE A 115 -1.16 5.98 -9.15
CA PHE A 115 -0.72 6.70 -7.96
C PHE A 115 0.80 6.67 -7.80
N VAL A 116 1.43 5.53 -8.01
CA VAL A 116 2.90 5.43 -7.91
C VAL A 116 3.57 6.31 -8.95
N LYS A 117 3.08 6.26 -10.19
CA LYS A 117 3.61 7.08 -11.28
C LYS A 117 3.45 8.58 -11.00
N LYS A 118 2.29 8.97 -10.50
CA LYS A 118 2.00 10.37 -10.16
C LYS A 118 2.89 10.86 -9.02
N PHE A 119 3.03 10.06 -7.97
CA PHE A 119 3.89 10.41 -6.83
C PHE A 119 5.35 10.59 -7.28
N ASP A 120 5.87 9.66 -8.08
CA ASP A 120 7.24 9.75 -8.59
C ASP A 120 7.43 11.02 -9.43
N LYS A 121 6.50 11.31 -10.31
CA LYS A 121 6.55 12.51 -11.16
C LYS A 121 6.53 13.81 -10.36
N GLU A 122 5.73 13.85 -9.30
CA GLU A 122 5.60 15.04 -8.44
C GLU A 122 6.72 15.17 -7.41
N ASN A 123 7.50 14.09 -7.19
CA ASN A 123 8.55 14.06 -6.17
C ASN A 123 9.85 13.49 -6.74
N PRO A 124 10.43 14.16 -7.78
CA PRO A 124 11.65 13.65 -8.42
C PRO A 124 12.85 13.55 -7.46
N GLN A 125 12.84 14.32 -6.37
CA GLN A 125 13.87 14.26 -5.35
C GLN A 125 13.95 12.91 -4.62
N TYR A 126 12.89 12.10 -4.67
CA TYR A 126 12.84 10.79 -4.04
C TYR A 126 13.13 9.64 -5.02
N SER A 127 13.35 9.93 -6.29
CA SER A 127 13.49 8.90 -7.32
C SER A 127 14.59 7.88 -6.99
N ASN A 128 15.76 8.35 -6.53
CA ASN A 128 16.85 7.46 -6.17
C ASN A 128 16.48 6.50 -5.05
N VAL A 129 15.79 7.00 -4.03
CA VAL A 129 15.36 6.18 -2.88
C VAL A 129 14.33 5.13 -3.33
N ILE A 130 13.42 5.51 -4.20
CA ILE A 130 12.31 4.65 -4.65
C ILE A 130 12.82 3.52 -5.54
N TYR A 131 13.77 3.79 -6.43
CA TYR A 131 14.21 2.83 -7.45
C TYR A 131 15.53 2.14 -7.16
N GLU A 132 16.26 2.54 -6.14
CA GLU A 132 17.53 1.92 -5.79
C GLU A 132 17.42 1.04 -4.57
N GLN A 133 18.16 -0.06 -4.57
CA GLN A 133 18.26 -0.96 -3.45
C GLN A 133 19.38 -0.47 -2.52
N ASP A 134 19.02 -0.15 -1.30
CA ASP A 134 20.01 0.17 -0.26
C ASP A 134 20.64 -1.08 0.34
#